data_1cd9de9907212fef484d105193277538
#
_entry.id   1cd9de9907212fef484d105193277538
#
_cell.length_a   1.000
_cell.length_b   1.000
_cell.length_c   1.000
_cell.angle_alpha   90.00
_cell.angle_beta   90.00
_cell.angle_gamma   90.00
#
_symmetry.space_group_name_H-M   'P 1'
#
loop_
_entity.id
_entity.type
_entity.pdbx_description
1 polymer ?
#
loop_
_entity_poly.entity_id
_entity_poly.type
_entity_poly.pdbx_seq_one_letter_code
_entity_poly.pdbx_strand_id
1 'polypeptide(L)'
;MSAGLSPEKQARLAKLYDDEIAPAYAAPFATLLLRHVRPTSGARIVEIGCATGQLTRELARRFDGDTTIAAFDEAEAFIIEAGAKLDGAQDLRAPITFRLGQPHALPGEDESADLTVSNLAVAAAPDPGAAAEEIARLLAPGGTAVITAPLRGTWAEFLDLFRDVLLESGKPERLAALDRHVASLPDAARVASWLERAGLANVDVEIERWEILFKSSREFLFAPLVDLGPLSHWKRVAGGGDDMQDAFFFTKEAIDTYFKGRPFAITVVGAVAWGSKAR
;
A
#
# COMPACT_ATOMS: atom_id res chain seq x y z
N MET A 1 -2.21 11.56 -3.27
CA MET A 1 -3.07 11.40 -4.49
C MET A 1 -4.22 12.43 -4.59
N SER A 2 -4.69 13.06 -3.53
CA SER A 2 -5.91 13.91 -3.53
C SER A 2 -5.66 15.43 -3.64
N ALA A 3 -4.43 15.91 -3.54
CA ALA A 3 -4.12 17.33 -3.58
C ALA A 3 -4.55 17.98 -4.91
N GLY A 4 -5.48 18.94 -4.82
CA GLY A 4 -5.99 19.71 -5.98
C GLY A 4 -7.30 19.17 -6.58
N LEU A 5 -7.87 18.06 -6.08
CA LEU A 5 -9.20 17.60 -6.49
C LEU A 5 -10.31 18.32 -5.69
N SER A 6 -11.47 18.52 -6.32
CA SER A 6 -12.65 18.99 -5.58
C SER A 6 -13.11 17.98 -4.52
N PRO A 7 -13.78 18.41 -3.43
CA PRO A 7 -14.28 17.51 -2.39
C PRO A 7 -15.13 16.35 -2.93
N GLU A 8 -15.99 16.61 -3.92
CA GLU A 8 -16.81 15.59 -4.56
C GLU A 8 -15.98 14.52 -5.29
N LYS A 9 -14.90 14.94 -5.97
CA LYS A 9 -13.99 14.02 -6.65
C LYS A 9 -13.19 13.19 -5.63
N GLN A 10 -12.79 13.81 -4.52
CA GLN A 10 -12.10 13.12 -3.43
C GLN A 10 -13.01 12.06 -2.77
N ALA A 11 -14.26 12.39 -2.49
CA ALA A 11 -15.24 11.44 -1.95
C ALA A 11 -15.51 10.28 -2.91
N ARG A 12 -15.64 10.56 -4.21
CA ARG A 12 -15.77 9.51 -5.23
C ARG A 12 -14.54 8.61 -5.30
N LEU A 13 -13.35 9.18 -5.13
CA LEU A 13 -12.10 8.43 -5.10
C LEU A 13 -12.03 7.51 -3.87
N ALA A 14 -12.41 7.99 -2.69
CA ALA A 14 -12.47 7.19 -1.47
C ALA A 14 -13.42 6.01 -1.62
N LYS A 15 -14.61 6.23 -2.19
CA LYS A 15 -15.56 5.16 -2.46
C LYS A 15 -15.03 4.16 -3.49
N LEU A 16 -14.44 4.62 -4.58
CA LEU A 16 -13.82 3.74 -5.59
C LEU A 16 -12.70 2.88 -4.99
N TYR A 17 -11.88 3.48 -4.15
CA TYR A 17 -10.85 2.76 -3.41
C TYR A 17 -11.46 1.67 -2.52
N ASP A 18 -12.50 1.99 -1.75
CA ASP A 18 -13.15 1.05 -0.84
C ASP A 18 -13.82 -0.12 -1.59
N ASP A 19 -14.51 0.20 -2.68
CA ASP A 19 -15.31 -0.78 -3.45
C ASP A 19 -14.43 -1.71 -4.30
N GLU A 20 -13.32 -1.22 -4.87
CA GLU A 20 -12.58 -1.95 -5.90
C GLU A 20 -11.10 -2.21 -5.57
N ILE A 21 -10.40 -1.23 -4.96
CA ILE A 21 -8.95 -1.36 -4.72
C ILE A 21 -8.68 -2.08 -3.40
N ALA A 22 -9.34 -1.66 -2.33
CA ALA A 22 -9.11 -2.22 -1.01
C ALA A 22 -9.34 -3.74 -0.96
N PRO A 23 -10.44 -4.31 -1.50
CA PRO A 23 -10.64 -5.75 -1.50
C PRO A 23 -9.63 -6.53 -2.36
N ALA A 24 -9.28 -5.99 -3.52
CA ALA A 24 -8.43 -6.69 -4.48
C ALA A 24 -6.94 -6.62 -4.14
N TYR A 25 -6.49 -5.52 -3.51
CA TYR A 25 -5.08 -5.23 -3.31
C TYR A 25 -4.69 -5.05 -1.84
N ALA A 26 -5.36 -4.15 -1.11
CA ALA A 26 -4.96 -3.86 0.27
C ALA A 26 -5.32 -4.98 1.27
N ALA A 27 -6.42 -5.71 1.04
CA ALA A 27 -6.88 -6.77 1.93
C ALA A 27 -5.92 -7.96 2.08
N PRO A 28 -5.30 -8.49 1.02
CA PRO A 28 -4.27 -9.51 1.14
C PRO A 28 -3.09 -9.04 2.01
N PHE A 29 -2.61 -7.80 1.83
CA PHE A 29 -1.57 -7.23 2.67
C PHE A 29 -2.01 -7.08 4.13
N ALA A 30 -3.23 -6.61 4.38
CA ALA A 30 -3.79 -6.51 5.73
C ALA A 30 -3.87 -7.91 6.39
N THR A 31 -4.24 -8.94 5.63
CA THR A 31 -4.27 -10.32 6.11
C THR A 31 -2.88 -10.80 6.52
N LEU A 32 -1.87 -10.51 5.70
CA LEU A 32 -0.48 -10.82 5.99
C LEU A 32 0.00 -10.08 7.26
N LEU A 33 -0.25 -8.77 7.37
CA LEU A 33 0.07 -7.95 8.53
C LEU A 33 -0.54 -8.52 9.81
N LEU A 34 -1.81 -8.87 9.77
CA LEU A 34 -2.57 -9.34 10.93
C LEU A 34 -2.07 -10.68 11.51
N ARG A 35 -1.27 -11.45 10.78
CA ARG A 35 -0.61 -12.67 11.30
C ARG A 35 0.47 -12.31 12.35
N HIS A 36 1.05 -11.12 12.24
CA HIS A 36 2.12 -10.63 13.13
C HIS A 36 1.62 -9.71 14.24
N VAL A 37 0.33 -9.41 14.26
CA VAL A 37 -0.32 -8.63 15.32
C VAL A 37 -0.81 -9.57 16.42
N ARG A 38 -0.34 -9.32 17.65
CA ARG A 38 -0.77 -10.09 18.84
C ARG A 38 -1.66 -9.20 19.70
N PRO A 39 -2.92 -9.61 19.97
CA PRO A 39 -3.79 -8.89 20.88
C PRO A 39 -3.19 -8.83 22.29
N THR A 40 -3.16 -7.62 22.84
CA THR A 40 -2.80 -7.35 24.25
C THR A 40 -3.86 -6.45 24.82
N SER A 41 -4.44 -6.84 25.96
CA SER A 41 -5.48 -6.04 26.63
C SER A 41 -4.96 -4.65 26.99
N GLY A 42 -5.76 -3.63 26.76
CA GLY A 42 -5.43 -2.23 27.05
C GLY A 42 -4.35 -1.62 26.15
N ALA A 43 -4.03 -2.25 25.01
CA ALA A 43 -3.01 -1.73 24.09
C ALA A 43 -3.43 -0.40 23.46
N ARG A 44 -2.47 0.51 23.31
CA ARG A 44 -2.63 1.73 22.53
C ARG A 44 -2.10 1.47 21.11
N ILE A 45 -3.01 1.47 20.14
CA ILE A 45 -2.69 1.16 18.75
C ILE A 45 -2.70 2.44 17.94
N VAL A 46 -1.67 2.63 17.10
CA VAL A 46 -1.64 3.66 16.08
C VAL A 46 -1.60 2.98 14.71
N GLU A 47 -2.57 3.30 13.87
CA GLU A 47 -2.60 2.88 12.47
C GLU A 47 -2.24 4.06 11.56
N ILE A 48 -1.23 3.86 10.70
CA ILE A 48 -0.72 4.87 9.77
C ILE A 48 -1.17 4.54 8.37
N GLY A 49 -1.94 5.44 7.75
CA GLY A 49 -2.55 5.25 6.45
C GLY A 49 -3.74 4.30 6.53
N CYS A 50 -4.74 4.63 7.34
CA CYS A 50 -5.93 3.80 7.54
C CYS A 50 -6.83 3.72 6.31
N ALA A 51 -6.66 4.61 5.33
CA ALA A 51 -7.49 4.75 4.15
C ALA A 51 -9.00 4.71 4.53
N THR A 52 -9.79 3.84 3.93
CA THR A 52 -11.23 3.70 4.22
C THR A 52 -11.54 2.75 5.39
N GLY A 53 -10.55 2.49 6.26
CA GLY A 53 -10.74 1.81 7.55
C GLY A 53 -10.85 0.28 7.48
N GLN A 54 -10.35 -0.36 6.42
CA GLN A 54 -10.42 -1.82 6.30
C GLN A 54 -9.60 -2.54 7.37
N LEU A 55 -8.32 -2.20 7.52
CA LEU A 55 -7.47 -2.77 8.58
C LEU A 55 -7.94 -2.30 9.96
N THR A 56 -8.34 -1.02 10.09
CA THR A 56 -8.89 -0.47 11.33
C THR A 56 -10.03 -1.33 11.88
N ARG A 57 -10.96 -1.74 11.00
CA ARG A 57 -12.09 -2.61 11.36
C ARG A 57 -11.62 -3.95 11.91
N GLU A 58 -10.66 -4.58 11.24
CA GLU A 58 -10.15 -5.88 11.66
C GLU A 58 -9.39 -5.80 12.99
N LEU A 59 -8.66 -4.72 13.24
CA LEU A 59 -8.03 -4.44 14.53
C LEU A 59 -9.10 -4.26 15.63
N ALA A 60 -10.11 -3.41 15.39
CA ALA A 60 -11.16 -3.15 16.38
C ALA A 60 -12.02 -4.38 16.72
N ARG A 61 -12.08 -5.36 15.83
CA ARG A 61 -12.73 -6.66 16.08
C ARG A 61 -11.87 -7.60 16.92
N ARG A 62 -10.54 -7.52 16.77
CA ARG A 62 -9.59 -8.45 17.41
C ARG A 62 -9.23 -8.06 18.84
N PHE A 63 -9.16 -6.76 19.09
CA PHE A 63 -8.79 -6.23 20.40
C PHE A 63 -10.02 -6.00 21.26
N ASP A 64 -9.81 -5.96 22.57
CA ASP A 64 -10.87 -5.75 23.55
C ASP A 64 -11.24 -4.26 23.73
N GLY A 65 -12.27 -3.99 24.56
CA GLY A 65 -12.80 -2.65 24.80
C GLY A 65 -11.86 -1.72 25.58
N ASP A 66 -10.83 -2.24 26.23
CA ASP A 66 -9.84 -1.44 26.95
C ASP A 66 -8.71 -0.96 26.01
N THR A 67 -8.63 -1.53 24.82
CA THR A 67 -7.71 -1.11 23.76
C THR A 67 -8.21 0.17 23.09
N THR A 68 -7.30 1.04 22.67
CA THR A 68 -7.63 2.25 21.89
C THR A 68 -6.92 2.21 20.53
N ILE A 69 -7.63 2.64 19.48
CA ILE A 69 -7.09 2.70 18.13
C ILE A 69 -7.17 4.15 17.64
N ALA A 70 -5.99 4.75 17.38
CA ALA A 70 -5.87 6.02 16.69
C ALA A 70 -5.46 5.74 15.24
N ALA A 71 -6.38 5.98 14.29
CA ALA A 71 -6.19 5.70 12.88
C ALA A 71 -5.98 7.01 12.11
N PHE A 72 -4.87 7.10 11.39
CA PHE A 72 -4.47 8.32 10.68
C PHE A 72 -4.44 8.09 9.16
N ASP A 73 -4.85 9.12 8.42
CA ASP A 73 -4.64 9.21 6.97
C ASP A 73 -4.42 10.66 6.57
N GLU A 74 -3.71 10.89 5.45
CA GLU A 74 -3.47 12.25 4.94
C GLU A 74 -4.66 12.81 4.15
N ALA A 75 -5.60 11.94 3.72
CA ALA A 75 -6.72 12.28 2.88
C ALA A 75 -8.02 12.34 3.69
N GLU A 76 -8.55 13.54 3.89
CA GLU A 76 -9.79 13.77 4.66
C GLU A 76 -10.98 12.95 4.15
N ALA A 77 -11.14 12.81 2.82
CA ALA A 77 -12.23 12.05 2.24
C ALA A 77 -12.16 10.54 2.60
N PHE A 78 -10.96 9.99 2.76
CA PHE A 78 -10.78 8.60 3.21
C PHE A 78 -11.19 8.43 4.68
N ILE A 79 -10.83 9.39 5.53
CA ILE A 79 -11.22 9.40 6.95
C ILE A 79 -12.74 9.54 7.10
N ILE A 80 -13.37 10.40 6.31
CA ILE A 80 -14.83 10.55 6.31
C ILE A 80 -15.52 9.24 5.91
N GLU A 81 -15.04 8.58 4.85
CA GLU A 81 -15.58 7.29 4.40
C GLU A 81 -15.37 6.20 5.45
N ALA A 82 -14.17 6.12 6.07
CA ALA A 82 -13.87 5.19 7.14
C ALA A 82 -14.80 5.40 8.36
N GLY A 83 -14.96 6.65 8.80
CA GLY A 83 -15.86 7.02 9.89
C GLY A 83 -17.29 6.62 9.60
N ALA A 84 -17.82 6.99 8.43
CA ALA A 84 -19.21 6.66 8.04
C ALA A 84 -19.46 5.15 7.97
N LYS A 85 -18.48 4.37 7.51
CA LYS A 85 -18.56 2.92 7.40
C LYS A 85 -18.50 2.19 8.74
N LEU A 86 -17.76 2.71 9.69
CA LEU A 86 -17.54 2.07 10.99
C LEU A 86 -18.44 2.64 12.10
N ASP A 87 -19.12 3.75 11.85
CA ASP A 87 -20.06 4.34 12.81
C ASP A 87 -21.23 3.39 13.06
N GLY A 88 -21.48 3.08 14.34
CA GLY A 88 -22.54 2.18 14.76
C GLY A 88 -22.35 0.70 14.40
N ALA A 89 -21.21 0.28 13.90
CA ALA A 89 -20.92 -1.13 13.62
C ALA A 89 -20.89 -1.95 14.93
N GLN A 90 -21.80 -2.92 15.06
CA GLN A 90 -22.04 -3.70 16.30
C GLN A 90 -20.96 -4.73 16.61
N ASP A 91 -20.07 -5.00 15.66
CA ASP A 91 -19.04 -6.03 15.74
C ASP A 91 -17.66 -5.50 16.20
N LEU A 92 -17.56 -4.20 16.46
CA LEU A 92 -16.35 -3.55 16.94
C LEU A 92 -16.29 -3.60 18.46
N ARG A 93 -15.10 -3.91 18.99
CA ARG A 93 -14.85 -4.02 20.44
C ARG A 93 -14.01 -2.85 20.93
N ALA A 94 -12.93 -2.55 20.23
CA ALA A 94 -12.05 -1.44 20.58
C ALA A 94 -12.56 -0.10 20.04
N PRO A 95 -12.55 0.99 20.82
CA PRO A 95 -12.89 2.33 20.35
C PRO A 95 -11.86 2.84 19.33
N ILE A 96 -12.37 3.52 18.29
CA ILE A 96 -11.58 4.04 17.19
C ILE A 96 -11.67 5.57 17.18
N THR A 97 -10.54 6.23 16.93
CA THR A 97 -10.48 7.67 16.66
C THR A 97 -9.78 7.88 15.32
N PHE A 98 -10.49 8.47 14.35
CA PHE A 98 -9.91 8.85 13.06
C PHE A 98 -9.37 10.28 13.09
N ARG A 99 -8.16 10.49 12.54
CA ARG A 99 -7.50 11.81 12.50
C ARG A 99 -6.72 11.99 11.21
N LEU A 100 -6.62 13.25 10.78
CA LEU A 100 -5.69 13.63 9.71
C LEU A 100 -4.26 13.58 10.22
N GLY A 101 -3.35 13.05 9.38
CA GLY A 101 -1.92 13.00 9.67
C GLY A 101 -1.13 12.48 8.49
N GLN A 102 0.06 13.03 8.30
CA GLN A 102 0.99 12.53 7.28
C GLN A 102 1.87 11.43 7.86
N PRO A 103 2.24 10.39 7.09
CA PRO A 103 3.00 9.25 7.61
C PRO A 103 4.30 9.59 8.33
N HIS A 104 4.91 10.73 8.01
CA HIS A 104 6.17 11.21 8.59
C HIS A 104 5.99 12.33 9.65
N ALA A 105 4.74 12.71 9.96
CA ALA A 105 4.43 13.77 10.94
C ALA A 105 3.01 13.58 11.47
N LEU A 106 2.85 12.74 12.48
CA LEU A 106 1.56 12.43 13.07
C LEU A 106 1.33 13.25 14.36
N PRO A 107 0.11 13.73 14.57
CA PRO A 107 -0.24 14.40 15.82
C PRO A 107 -0.37 13.35 16.95
N GLY A 108 0.71 13.09 17.64
CA GLY A 108 0.79 12.15 18.76
C GLY A 108 2.03 12.42 19.62
N GLU A 109 1.95 12.11 20.89
CA GLU A 109 3.09 12.22 21.81
C GLU A 109 4.09 11.10 21.56
N ASP A 110 5.36 11.31 21.88
CA ASP A 110 6.38 10.29 21.88
C ASP A 110 5.98 9.15 22.82
N GLU A 111 6.31 7.93 22.46
CA GLU A 111 6.13 6.75 23.30
C GLU A 111 4.65 6.50 23.73
N SER A 112 3.72 6.97 22.89
CA SER A 112 2.28 6.89 23.15
C SER A 112 1.59 5.62 22.64
N ALA A 113 2.31 4.76 21.88
CA ALA A 113 1.75 3.56 21.26
C ALA A 113 2.47 2.28 21.71
N ASP A 114 1.72 1.23 21.99
CA ASP A 114 2.25 -0.11 22.29
C ASP A 114 2.36 -0.95 21.00
N LEU A 115 1.55 -0.60 19.98
CA LEU A 115 1.57 -1.20 18.65
C LEU A 115 1.37 -0.12 17.61
N THR A 116 2.25 -0.07 16.63
CA THR A 116 2.04 0.71 15.40
C THR A 116 1.88 -0.22 14.21
N VAL A 117 0.91 0.07 13.35
CA VAL A 117 0.68 -0.71 12.13
C VAL A 117 0.56 0.21 10.92
N SER A 118 1.05 -0.25 9.77
CA SER A 118 0.86 0.46 8.52
C SER A 118 0.70 -0.52 7.36
N ASN A 119 -0.48 -0.54 6.78
CA ASN A 119 -0.75 -1.34 5.60
C ASN A 119 -0.49 -0.51 4.34
N LEU A 120 0.68 -0.72 3.72
CA LEU A 120 1.14 -0.07 2.48
C LEU A 120 1.54 1.42 2.59
N ALA A 121 1.06 2.18 3.59
CA ALA A 121 1.23 3.63 3.60
C ALA A 121 2.68 4.08 3.81
N VAL A 122 3.45 3.39 4.66
CA VAL A 122 4.89 3.67 4.82
C VAL A 122 5.63 3.46 3.50
N ALA A 123 5.37 2.35 2.81
CA ALA A 123 6.02 2.07 1.53
C ALA A 123 5.61 3.03 0.40
N ALA A 124 4.41 3.61 0.48
CA ALA A 124 3.89 4.60 -0.45
C ALA A 124 4.28 6.05 -0.11
N ALA A 125 4.84 6.29 1.07
CA ALA A 125 5.28 7.62 1.49
C ALA A 125 6.40 8.16 0.57
N PRO A 126 6.47 9.47 0.35
CA PRO A 126 7.59 10.07 -0.39
C PRO A 126 8.96 9.75 0.21
N ASP A 127 9.04 9.63 1.52
CA ASP A 127 10.19 9.15 2.28
C ASP A 127 9.76 8.06 3.27
N PRO A 128 9.91 6.77 2.89
CA PRO A 128 9.61 5.66 3.78
C PRO A 128 10.47 5.61 5.05
N GLY A 129 11.71 6.14 4.98
CA GLY A 129 12.60 6.24 6.14
C GLY A 129 12.05 7.19 7.19
N ALA A 130 11.67 8.40 6.79
CA ALA A 130 11.04 9.38 7.69
C ALA A 130 9.71 8.86 8.29
N ALA A 131 8.93 8.11 7.52
CA ALA A 131 7.71 7.47 8.04
C ALA A 131 8.02 6.36 9.07
N ALA A 132 9.12 5.61 8.89
CA ALA A 132 9.57 4.61 9.85
C ALA A 132 10.15 5.26 11.13
N GLU A 133 10.83 6.40 11.02
CA GLU A 133 11.29 7.19 12.18
C GLU A 133 10.10 7.68 13.00
N GLU A 134 9.02 8.10 12.35
CA GLU A 134 7.79 8.51 13.03
C GLU A 134 7.10 7.35 13.75
N ILE A 135 7.11 6.16 13.16
CA ILE A 135 6.69 4.91 13.83
C ILE A 135 7.49 4.69 15.12
N ALA A 136 8.82 4.78 15.03
CA ALA A 136 9.70 4.56 16.18
C ALA A 136 9.53 5.63 17.28
N ARG A 137 9.26 6.89 16.89
CA ARG A 137 8.96 7.98 17.82
C ARG A 137 7.72 7.67 18.65
N LEU A 138 6.65 7.23 17.99
CA LEU A 138 5.36 6.94 18.64
C LEU A 138 5.38 5.69 19.52
N LEU A 139 6.24 4.71 19.20
CA LEU A 139 6.32 3.47 19.97
C LEU A 139 6.87 3.70 21.37
N ALA A 140 6.17 3.16 22.39
CA ALA A 140 6.67 3.03 23.74
C ALA A 140 7.82 2.01 23.81
N PRO A 141 8.70 2.08 24.80
CA PRO A 141 9.70 1.04 25.05
C PRO A 141 9.07 -0.35 25.16
N GLY A 142 9.57 -1.30 24.36
CA GLY A 142 8.99 -2.65 24.22
C GLY A 142 7.80 -2.75 23.27
N GLY A 143 7.34 -1.65 22.69
CA GLY A 143 6.29 -1.62 21.67
C GLY A 143 6.74 -2.24 20.35
N THR A 144 5.80 -2.63 19.52
CA THR A 144 6.03 -3.33 18.25
C THR A 144 5.49 -2.54 17.06
N ALA A 145 6.26 -2.49 15.97
CA ALA A 145 5.81 -2.01 14.67
C ALA A 145 5.55 -3.18 13.72
N VAL A 146 4.50 -3.08 12.89
CA VAL A 146 4.23 -4.03 11.79
C VAL A 146 3.84 -3.22 10.55
N ILE A 147 4.60 -3.37 9.46
CA ILE A 147 4.34 -2.66 8.21
C ILE A 147 4.27 -3.62 7.03
N THR A 148 3.53 -3.27 5.98
CA THR A 148 3.53 -4.00 4.71
C THR A 148 4.03 -3.15 3.56
N ALA A 149 4.61 -3.82 2.56
CA ALA A 149 5.11 -3.19 1.35
C ALA A 149 4.96 -4.12 0.13
N PRO A 150 4.63 -3.59 -1.05
CA PRO A 150 4.80 -4.32 -2.30
C PRO A 150 6.28 -4.34 -2.65
N LEU A 151 6.79 -5.49 -3.07
CA LEU A 151 8.19 -5.69 -3.43
C LEU A 151 8.41 -5.69 -4.94
N ARG A 152 9.67 -5.58 -5.32
CA ARG A 152 10.15 -5.86 -6.68
C ARG A 152 9.69 -7.25 -7.10
N GLY A 153 9.17 -7.36 -8.32
CA GLY A 153 8.48 -8.53 -8.83
C GLY A 153 6.96 -8.40 -8.85
N THR A 154 6.39 -7.42 -8.15
CA THR A 154 4.99 -7.00 -8.36
C THR A 154 4.82 -6.44 -9.76
N TRP A 155 3.77 -6.83 -10.49
CA TRP A 155 3.48 -6.47 -11.89
C TRP A 155 4.46 -7.09 -12.91
N ALA A 156 5.20 -8.15 -12.58
CA ALA A 156 6.26 -8.69 -13.44
C ALA A 156 5.75 -9.04 -14.83
N GLU A 157 4.60 -9.68 -14.96
CA GLU A 157 4.03 -10.13 -16.24
C GLU A 157 3.75 -8.97 -17.19
N PHE A 158 3.25 -7.85 -16.65
CA PHE A 158 3.06 -6.64 -17.45
C PHE A 158 4.40 -5.97 -17.79
N LEU A 159 5.29 -5.85 -16.81
CA LEU A 159 6.56 -5.15 -16.98
C LEU A 159 7.48 -5.88 -17.97
N ASP A 160 7.42 -7.21 -18.04
CA ASP A 160 8.19 -8.00 -19.01
C ASP A 160 7.67 -7.79 -20.43
N LEU A 161 6.35 -7.88 -20.67
CA LEU A 161 5.76 -7.59 -21.96
C LEU A 161 5.98 -6.12 -22.39
N PHE A 162 5.87 -5.20 -21.42
CA PHE A 162 6.14 -3.79 -21.67
C PHE A 162 7.60 -3.53 -22.02
N ARG A 163 8.53 -4.26 -21.42
CA ARG A 163 9.96 -4.23 -21.74
C ARG A 163 10.21 -4.69 -23.17
N ASP A 164 9.61 -5.79 -23.59
CA ASP A 164 9.77 -6.32 -24.96
C ASP A 164 9.28 -5.31 -25.98
N VAL A 165 8.13 -4.70 -25.78
CA VAL A 165 7.59 -3.64 -26.65
C VAL A 165 8.52 -2.42 -26.71
N LEU A 166 9.05 -1.98 -25.55
CA LEU A 166 10.00 -0.87 -25.53
C LEU A 166 11.32 -1.21 -26.23
N LEU A 167 11.78 -2.46 -26.14
CA LEU A 167 12.96 -2.93 -26.85
C LEU A 167 12.77 -2.87 -28.37
N GLU A 168 11.63 -3.38 -28.85
CA GLU A 168 11.27 -3.35 -30.29
C GLU A 168 11.09 -1.94 -30.83
N SER A 169 10.72 -0.97 -29.99
CA SER A 169 10.62 0.43 -30.38
C SER A 169 11.97 1.09 -30.73
N GLY A 170 13.09 0.45 -30.40
CA GLY A 170 14.43 0.96 -30.68
C GLY A 170 14.82 2.19 -29.85
N LYS A 171 14.19 2.43 -28.69
CA LYS A 171 14.42 3.60 -27.82
C LYS A 171 15.12 3.19 -26.51
N PRO A 172 16.46 3.11 -26.48
CA PRO A 172 17.19 2.63 -25.30
C PRO A 172 16.97 3.48 -24.05
N GLU A 173 16.63 4.77 -24.19
CA GLU A 173 16.32 5.65 -23.06
C GLU A 173 15.03 5.23 -22.32
N ARG A 174 14.08 4.60 -23.00
CA ARG A 174 12.84 4.07 -22.42
C ARG A 174 13.13 2.81 -21.61
N LEU A 175 13.96 1.92 -22.15
CA LEU A 175 14.43 0.75 -21.39
C LEU A 175 15.16 1.17 -20.13
N ALA A 176 16.10 2.13 -20.24
CA ALA A 176 16.79 2.66 -19.06
C ALA A 176 15.84 3.31 -18.04
N ALA A 177 14.75 3.95 -18.50
CA ALA A 177 13.72 4.49 -17.61
C ALA A 177 12.92 3.37 -16.90
N LEU A 178 12.58 2.29 -17.62
CA LEU A 178 11.94 1.12 -17.03
C LEU A 178 12.85 0.45 -16.00
N ASP A 179 14.12 0.26 -16.32
CA ASP A 179 15.11 -0.34 -15.39
C ASP A 179 15.24 0.47 -14.10
N ARG A 180 15.30 1.80 -14.20
CA ARG A 180 15.31 2.68 -13.03
C ARG A 180 14.01 2.55 -12.22
N HIS A 181 12.86 2.46 -12.88
CA HIS A 181 11.58 2.26 -12.20
C HIS A 181 11.55 0.93 -11.45
N VAL A 182 11.91 -0.17 -12.08
CA VAL A 182 11.98 -1.50 -11.45
C VAL A 182 12.98 -1.51 -10.29
N ALA A 183 14.16 -0.89 -10.47
CA ALA A 183 15.17 -0.79 -9.42
C ALA A 183 14.73 0.09 -8.22
N SER A 184 13.80 1.02 -8.42
CA SER A 184 13.25 1.86 -7.34
C SER A 184 12.30 1.10 -6.41
N LEU A 185 11.70 0.00 -6.88
CA LEU A 185 10.84 -0.85 -6.04
C LEU A 185 11.69 -1.52 -4.95
N PRO A 186 11.19 -1.54 -3.70
CA PRO A 186 11.95 -2.14 -2.60
C PRO A 186 12.06 -3.66 -2.77
N ASP A 187 13.12 -4.21 -2.22
CA ASP A 187 13.22 -5.62 -1.84
C ASP A 187 13.05 -5.77 -0.32
N ALA A 188 13.05 -6.99 0.18
CA ALA A 188 12.85 -7.28 1.60
C ALA A 188 13.92 -6.61 2.48
N ALA A 189 15.17 -6.62 2.05
CA ALA A 189 16.26 -6.00 2.80
C ALA A 189 16.07 -4.48 2.93
N ARG A 190 15.57 -3.83 1.87
CA ARG A 190 15.27 -2.40 1.92
C ARG A 190 14.10 -2.10 2.86
N VAL A 191 13.05 -2.92 2.87
CA VAL A 191 11.93 -2.77 3.82
C VAL A 191 12.40 -2.95 5.26
N ALA A 192 13.21 -3.98 5.55
CA ALA A 192 13.81 -4.17 6.87
C ALA A 192 14.64 -2.95 7.28
N SER A 193 15.47 -2.43 6.37
CA SER A 193 16.35 -1.29 6.64
C SER A 193 15.62 -0.01 7.04
N TRP A 194 14.36 0.18 6.67
CA TRP A 194 13.57 1.33 7.14
C TRP A 194 13.34 1.26 8.65
N LEU A 195 12.96 0.09 9.17
CA LEU A 195 12.72 -0.12 10.60
C LEU A 195 14.03 -0.15 11.40
N GLU A 196 15.07 -0.79 10.88
CA GLU A 196 16.40 -0.84 11.52
C GLU A 196 17.02 0.55 11.68
N ARG A 197 16.96 1.38 10.64
CA ARG A 197 17.49 2.77 10.67
C ARG A 197 16.68 3.67 11.60
N ALA A 198 15.39 3.39 11.77
CA ALA A 198 14.54 4.05 12.74
C ALA A 198 14.84 3.61 14.19
N GLY A 199 15.81 2.70 14.41
CA GLY A 199 16.24 2.25 15.74
C GLY A 199 15.42 1.10 16.31
N LEU A 200 14.62 0.39 15.50
CA LEU A 200 13.93 -0.81 15.94
C LEU A 200 14.87 -2.02 15.93
N ALA A 201 14.72 -2.88 16.90
CA ALA A 201 15.45 -4.12 17.07
C ALA A 201 14.59 -5.33 16.69
N ASN A 202 15.25 -6.50 16.52
CA ASN A 202 14.59 -7.76 16.15
C ASN A 202 13.75 -7.64 14.90
N VAL A 203 14.25 -6.90 13.92
CA VAL A 203 13.56 -6.70 12.65
C VAL A 203 13.61 -7.98 11.84
N ASP A 204 12.44 -8.42 11.35
CA ASP A 204 12.32 -9.57 10.48
C ASP A 204 11.30 -9.29 9.38
N VAL A 205 11.32 -10.08 8.28
CA VAL A 205 10.47 -9.88 7.10
C VAL A 205 9.96 -11.22 6.58
N GLU A 206 8.65 -11.33 6.44
CA GLU A 206 8.01 -12.43 5.71
C GLU A 206 7.56 -11.96 4.33
N ILE A 207 7.75 -12.80 3.30
CA ILE A 207 7.37 -12.52 1.92
C ILE A 207 6.28 -13.50 1.50
N GLU A 208 5.22 -12.99 0.91
CA GLU A 208 4.15 -13.79 0.30
C GLU A 208 3.90 -13.36 -1.14
N ARG A 209 3.43 -14.30 -1.97
CA ARG A 209 3.07 -14.04 -3.36
C ARG A 209 1.66 -14.50 -3.61
N TRP A 210 0.91 -13.68 -4.34
CA TRP A 210 -0.43 -14.03 -4.82
C TRP A 210 -0.67 -13.41 -6.19
N GLU A 211 -1.77 -13.78 -6.81
CA GLU A 211 -2.14 -13.29 -8.13
C GLU A 211 -3.44 -12.51 -8.07
N ILE A 212 -3.52 -11.45 -8.89
CA ILE A 212 -4.76 -10.76 -9.22
C ILE A 212 -5.10 -11.13 -10.66
N LEU A 213 -6.34 -11.61 -10.87
CA LEU A 213 -6.80 -12.08 -12.17
C LEU A 213 -7.66 -11.01 -12.84
N PHE A 214 -7.33 -10.71 -14.10
CA PHE A 214 -8.10 -9.84 -14.98
C PHE A 214 -8.63 -10.66 -16.15
N LYS A 215 -9.88 -10.45 -16.53
CA LYS A 215 -10.54 -11.19 -17.63
C LYS A 215 -9.93 -10.86 -19.01
N SER A 216 -9.29 -9.70 -19.14
CA SER A 216 -8.70 -9.22 -20.38
C SER A 216 -7.63 -8.15 -20.14
N SER A 217 -6.80 -7.89 -21.16
CA SER A 217 -5.88 -6.75 -21.19
C SER A 217 -6.58 -5.42 -20.95
N ARG A 218 -7.80 -5.28 -21.49
CA ARG A 218 -8.60 -4.06 -21.32
C ARG A 218 -9.03 -3.88 -19.86
N GLU A 219 -9.55 -4.93 -19.23
CA GLU A 219 -9.92 -4.88 -17.80
C GLU A 219 -8.71 -4.49 -16.94
N PHE A 220 -7.55 -5.08 -17.20
CA PHE A 220 -6.31 -4.75 -16.50
C PHE A 220 -5.93 -3.28 -16.67
N LEU A 221 -5.79 -2.79 -17.91
CA LEU A 221 -5.29 -1.44 -18.18
C LEU A 221 -6.24 -0.33 -17.69
N PHE A 222 -7.53 -0.63 -17.57
CA PHE A 222 -8.54 0.32 -17.08
C PHE A 222 -9.02 0.02 -15.65
N ALA A 223 -8.40 -0.95 -14.97
CA ALA A 223 -8.73 -1.22 -13.58
C ALA A 223 -8.36 -0.02 -12.69
N PRO A 224 -9.22 0.39 -11.74
CA PRO A 224 -8.91 1.46 -10.80
C PRO A 224 -7.60 1.24 -10.04
N LEU A 225 -7.27 -0.02 -9.70
CA LEU A 225 -6.01 -0.41 -9.09
C LEU A 225 -4.79 0.00 -9.94
N VAL A 226 -4.88 -0.12 -11.26
CA VAL A 226 -3.81 0.25 -12.19
C VAL A 226 -3.80 1.75 -12.43
N ASP A 227 -4.97 2.36 -12.68
CA ASP A 227 -5.12 3.78 -13.00
C ASP A 227 -4.64 4.67 -11.85
N LEU A 228 -5.05 4.36 -10.62
CA LEU A 228 -4.69 5.11 -9.40
C LEU A 228 -3.35 4.66 -8.80
N GLY A 229 -2.82 3.53 -9.24
CA GLY A 229 -1.55 2.97 -8.80
C GLY A 229 -0.40 3.24 -9.79
N PRO A 230 0.11 2.20 -10.45
CA PRO A 230 1.36 2.28 -11.21
C PRO A 230 1.26 2.99 -12.56
N LEU A 231 0.07 3.19 -13.12
CA LEU A 231 -0.11 3.67 -14.50
C LEU A 231 0.59 5.00 -14.78
N SER A 232 0.58 5.92 -13.82
CA SER A 232 1.25 7.23 -13.97
C SER A 232 2.77 7.08 -14.13
N HIS A 233 3.37 6.09 -13.48
CA HIS A 233 4.80 5.77 -13.60
C HIS A 233 5.09 5.12 -14.96
N TRP A 234 4.27 4.16 -15.37
CA TRP A 234 4.41 3.49 -16.66
C TRP A 234 4.26 4.46 -17.83
N LYS A 235 3.30 5.40 -17.76
CA LYS A 235 3.16 6.49 -18.74
C LYS A 235 4.43 7.34 -18.84
N ARG A 236 5.06 7.69 -17.73
CA ARG A 236 6.34 8.42 -17.74
C ARG A 236 7.48 7.62 -18.38
N VAL A 237 7.52 6.32 -18.15
CA VAL A 237 8.47 5.40 -18.79
C VAL A 237 8.23 5.36 -20.32
N ALA A 238 6.99 5.18 -20.74
CA ALA A 238 6.62 5.15 -22.15
C ALA A 238 6.92 6.48 -22.88
N GLY A 239 6.84 7.61 -22.17
CA GLY A 239 7.04 8.95 -22.71
C GLY A 239 5.73 9.67 -22.97
N GLY A 240 5.71 10.55 -23.98
CA GLY A 240 4.54 11.37 -24.33
C GLY A 240 4.06 11.15 -25.74
N GLY A 241 2.86 11.66 -26.06
CA GLY A 241 2.29 11.65 -27.40
C GLY A 241 2.12 10.25 -27.99
N ASP A 242 2.45 10.09 -29.24
CA ASP A 242 2.29 8.85 -30.00
C ASP A 242 3.12 7.70 -29.40
N ASP A 243 4.32 7.98 -28.91
CA ASP A 243 5.18 6.99 -28.28
C ASP A 243 4.52 6.26 -27.12
N MET A 244 3.81 7.02 -26.27
CA MET A 244 3.08 6.44 -25.15
C MET A 244 1.89 5.62 -25.65
N GLN A 245 1.16 6.13 -26.63
CA GLN A 245 0.00 5.42 -27.20
C GLN A 245 0.44 4.10 -27.83
N ASP A 246 1.48 4.12 -28.64
CA ASP A 246 2.05 2.93 -29.30
C ASP A 246 2.53 1.90 -28.26
N ALA A 247 3.28 2.34 -27.24
CA ALA A 247 3.78 1.45 -26.21
C ALA A 247 2.64 0.71 -25.49
N PHE A 248 1.58 1.42 -25.08
CA PHE A 248 0.42 0.78 -24.45
C PHE A 248 -0.43 -0.03 -25.41
N PHE A 249 -0.58 0.42 -26.66
CA PHE A 249 -1.28 -0.34 -27.68
C PHE A 249 -0.59 -1.68 -27.95
N PHE A 250 0.71 -1.68 -28.24
CA PHE A 250 1.44 -2.92 -28.52
C PHE A 250 1.56 -3.82 -27.31
N THR A 251 1.69 -3.27 -26.09
CA THR A 251 1.66 -4.08 -24.87
C THR A 251 0.30 -4.74 -24.67
N LYS A 252 -0.79 -4.04 -24.95
CA LYS A 252 -2.14 -4.61 -24.93
C LYS A 252 -2.26 -5.77 -25.93
N GLU A 253 -1.81 -5.57 -27.17
CA GLU A 253 -1.83 -6.62 -28.21
C GLU A 253 -0.94 -7.83 -27.83
N ALA A 254 0.20 -7.58 -27.18
CA ALA A 254 1.06 -8.63 -26.65
C ALA A 254 0.36 -9.46 -25.57
N ILE A 255 -0.32 -8.80 -24.60
CA ILE A 255 -1.12 -9.48 -23.58
C ILE A 255 -2.20 -10.35 -24.26
N ASP A 256 -2.98 -9.78 -25.18
CA ASP A 256 -4.08 -10.49 -25.83
C ASP A 256 -3.57 -11.70 -26.65
N THR A 257 -2.42 -11.55 -27.31
CA THR A 257 -1.77 -12.61 -28.08
C THR A 257 -1.23 -13.71 -27.19
N TYR A 258 -0.54 -13.36 -26.10
CA TYR A 258 0.08 -14.33 -25.19
C TYR A 258 -0.97 -15.14 -24.41
N PHE A 259 -1.99 -14.46 -23.89
CA PHE A 259 -3.01 -15.10 -23.05
C PHE A 259 -4.15 -15.75 -23.82
N LYS A 260 -4.36 -15.40 -25.11
CA LYS A 260 -5.34 -16.03 -26.03
C LYS A 260 -6.74 -16.19 -25.39
N GLY A 261 -7.23 -15.12 -24.76
CA GLY A 261 -8.55 -15.11 -24.11
C GLY A 261 -8.62 -15.80 -22.74
N ARG A 262 -7.49 -16.28 -22.22
CA ARG A 262 -7.39 -16.69 -20.81
C ARG A 262 -7.27 -15.46 -19.91
N PRO A 263 -7.65 -15.57 -18.62
CA PRO A 263 -7.43 -14.47 -17.68
C PRO A 263 -5.96 -14.04 -17.63
N PHE A 264 -5.73 -12.75 -17.58
CA PHE A 264 -4.40 -12.18 -17.38
C PHE A 264 -4.12 -12.13 -15.88
N ALA A 265 -3.23 -13.01 -15.43
CA ALA A 265 -2.78 -13.05 -14.04
C ALA A 265 -1.62 -12.09 -13.82
N ILE A 266 -1.69 -11.30 -12.77
CA ILE A 266 -0.63 -10.39 -12.33
C ILE A 266 -0.15 -10.84 -10.97
N THR A 267 1.14 -11.10 -10.85
CA THR A 267 1.79 -11.40 -9.58
C THR A 267 1.91 -10.14 -8.72
N VAL A 268 1.53 -10.28 -7.46
CA VAL A 268 1.87 -9.36 -6.39
C VAL A 268 2.84 -10.04 -5.45
N VAL A 269 3.98 -9.39 -5.20
CA VAL A 269 4.95 -9.82 -4.20
C VAL A 269 4.82 -8.90 -3.00
N GLY A 270 4.26 -9.39 -1.91
CA GLY A 270 4.06 -8.63 -0.68
C GLY A 270 5.06 -8.99 0.40
N ALA A 271 5.48 -8.00 1.16
CA ALA A 271 6.21 -8.20 2.40
C ALA A 271 5.42 -7.70 3.59
N VAL A 272 5.54 -8.37 4.72
CA VAL A 272 5.31 -7.81 6.05
C VAL A 272 6.64 -7.76 6.80
N ALA A 273 6.95 -6.61 7.37
CA ALA A 273 8.10 -6.41 8.22
C ALA A 273 7.64 -5.99 9.62
N TRP A 274 8.32 -6.49 10.64
CA TRP A 274 8.05 -6.11 12.03
C TRP A 274 9.35 -5.92 12.79
N GLY A 275 9.27 -5.16 13.86
CA GLY A 275 10.38 -4.89 14.76
C GLY A 275 9.88 -4.33 16.08
N SER A 276 10.73 -4.25 17.09
CA SER A 276 10.38 -3.76 18.43
C SER A 276 11.29 -2.61 18.86
N LYS A 277 10.73 -1.65 19.59
CA LYS A 277 11.52 -0.64 20.30
C LYS A 277 12.19 -1.26 21.51
N ALA A 278 13.46 -1.00 21.73
CA ALA A 278 14.18 -1.47 22.92
C ALA A 278 13.48 -1.00 24.21
N ARG A 279 13.58 -1.81 25.29
CA ARG A 279 13.04 -1.46 26.61
C ARG A 279 13.90 -0.43 27.31
#